data_de29ece4c3d3a7b2d2348a03cc849177
#
_entry.id   de29ece4c3d3a7b2d2348a03cc849177
#
_cell.length_a   1.000
_cell.length_b   1.000
_cell.length_c   1.000
_cell.angle_alpha   90.00
_cell.angle_beta   90.00
_cell.angle_gamma   90.00
#
_symmetry.space_group_name_H-M   'P 1'
#
loop_
_entity.id
_entity.type
_entity.pdbx_description
1 polymer ?
#
loop_
_entity_poly.entity_id
_entity_poly.type
_entity_poly.pdbx_seq_one_letter_code
_entity_poly.pdbx_strand_id
1 'polypeptide(L)'
;MKIKSQKDFYSGLVYTIVGAAFAYGATSYNIGTGARMGPGYFPLLLGSILAVIGAIILFKSLVVETPTGDQVGSWAWKPLFFVIAGNLLFGILLGGLPSIKFPAMGLIVAIYGTTLIVSMAGDTFKIKEVLILATILSVMSYLAFILLLKLQFPVWPTFISG
;
A
#
# COMPACT_ATOMS: atom_id res chain seq x y z
N MET A 1 17.99 -27.82 -6.00
CA MET A 1 18.71 -26.58 -5.61
C MET A 1 18.30 -26.26 -4.18
N LYS A 2 19.27 -26.04 -3.25
CA LYS A 2 18.96 -25.61 -1.89
C LYS A 2 18.87 -24.08 -1.87
N ILE A 3 17.81 -23.53 -1.28
CA ILE A 3 17.66 -22.09 -1.07
C ILE A 3 18.71 -21.67 -0.04
N LYS A 4 19.61 -20.75 -0.41
CA LYS A 4 20.74 -20.32 0.43
C LYS A 4 20.37 -19.15 1.35
N SER A 5 19.37 -18.33 0.95
CA SER A 5 18.73 -17.30 1.78
C SER A 5 17.22 -17.37 1.59
N GLN A 6 16.48 -17.76 2.63
CA GLN A 6 15.02 -17.86 2.56
C GLN A 6 14.36 -16.49 2.44
N LYS A 7 14.84 -15.48 3.19
CA LYS A 7 14.30 -14.12 3.13
C LYS A 7 14.42 -13.53 1.74
N ASP A 8 15.61 -13.61 1.15
CA ASP A 8 15.84 -13.09 -0.20
C ASP A 8 15.01 -13.85 -1.25
N PHE A 9 14.84 -15.16 -1.08
CA PHE A 9 14.01 -15.95 -1.99
C PHE A 9 12.56 -15.48 -2.00
N TYR A 10 11.92 -15.38 -0.82
CA TYR A 10 10.52 -14.98 -0.73
C TYR A 10 10.32 -13.51 -1.11
N SER A 11 11.21 -12.60 -0.70
CA SER A 11 11.12 -11.19 -1.11
C SER A 11 11.34 -11.02 -2.60
N GLY A 12 12.33 -11.69 -3.17
CA GLY A 12 12.58 -11.66 -4.62
C GLY A 12 11.40 -12.22 -5.43
N LEU A 13 10.78 -13.30 -4.92
CA LEU A 13 9.57 -13.88 -5.54
C LEU A 13 8.41 -12.90 -5.54
N VAL A 14 8.12 -12.29 -4.38
CA VAL A 14 7.03 -11.30 -4.23
C VAL A 14 7.28 -10.09 -5.14
N TYR A 15 8.50 -9.53 -5.14
CA TYR A 15 8.82 -8.37 -5.99
C TYR A 15 8.72 -8.70 -7.48
N THR A 16 9.14 -9.89 -7.89
CA THR A 16 9.03 -10.31 -9.28
C THR A 16 7.56 -10.45 -9.70
N ILE A 17 6.74 -11.14 -8.89
CA ILE A 17 5.32 -11.35 -9.21
C ILE A 17 4.56 -10.02 -9.21
N VAL A 18 4.73 -9.20 -8.18
CA VAL A 18 4.04 -7.90 -8.06
C VAL A 18 4.49 -6.97 -9.19
N GLY A 19 5.80 -6.88 -9.43
CA GLY A 19 6.35 -6.07 -10.52
C GLY A 19 5.82 -6.49 -11.89
N ALA A 20 5.81 -7.79 -12.18
CA ALA A 20 5.28 -8.32 -13.43
C ALA A 20 3.76 -8.07 -13.57
N ALA A 21 3.00 -8.23 -12.48
CA ALA A 21 1.55 -7.96 -12.48
C ALA A 21 1.25 -6.49 -12.78
N PHE A 22 1.98 -5.55 -12.14
CA PHE A 22 1.83 -4.12 -12.43
C PHE A 22 2.27 -3.75 -13.85
N ALA A 23 3.40 -4.30 -14.33
CA ALA A 23 3.85 -4.07 -15.69
C ALA A 23 2.84 -4.59 -16.71
N TYR A 24 2.30 -5.80 -16.50
CA TYR A 24 1.27 -6.38 -17.35
C TYR A 24 -0.04 -5.57 -17.30
N GLY A 25 -0.53 -5.24 -16.11
CA GLY A 25 -1.73 -4.43 -15.94
C GLY A 25 -1.62 -3.03 -16.58
N ALA A 26 -0.43 -2.45 -16.57
CA ALA A 26 -0.16 -1.15 -17.20
C ALA A 26 -0.38 -1.15 -18.72
N THR A 27 -0.22 -2.29 -19.39
CA THR A 27 -0.45 -2.40 -20.84
C THR A 27 -1.91 -2.18 -21.24
N SER A 28 -2.85 -2.28 -20.33
CA SER A 28 -4.28 -2.00 -20.55
C SER A 28 -4.57 -0.48 -20.59
N TYR A 29 -3.63 0.34 -20.20
CA TYR A 29 -3.74 1.80 -20.22
C TYR A 29 -2.93 2.41 -21.35
N ASN A 30 -3.28 3.65 -21.73
CA ASN A 30 -2.48 4.37 -22.70
C ASN A 30 -1.09 4.69 -22.11
N ILE A 31 -0.05 4.13 -22.72
CA ILE A 31 1.34 4.32 -22.27
C ILE A 31 1.86 5.69 -22.70
N GLY A 32 1.40 6.19 -23.85
CA GLY A 32 1.89 7.44 -24.41
C GLY A 32 3.30 7.32 -25.00
N THR A 33 3.98 8.45 -25.08
CA THR A 33 5.37 8.57 -25.55
C THR A 33 6.23 9.21 -24.47
N GLY A 34 7.57 9.14 -24.59
CA GLY A 34 8.49 9.78 -23.63
C GLY A 34 8.26 11.28 -23.43
N ALA A 35 7.73 11.99 -24.45
CA ALA A 35 7.39 13.41 -24.40
C ALA A 35 5.97 13.68 -23.85
N ARG A 36 5.07 12.70 -23.94
CA ARG A 36 3.68 12.78 -23.46
C ARG A 36 3.31 11.46 -22.77
N MET A 37 3.73 11.33 -21.52
CA MET A 37 3.53 10.12 -20.72
C MET A 37 2.04 9.93 -20.41
N GLY A 38 1.51 8.77 -20.76
CA GLY A 38 0.15 8.37 -20.42
C GLY A 38 0.07 7.73 -19.03
N PRO A 39 -1.14 7.42 -18.54
CA PRO A 39 -1.36 6.83 -17.21
C PRO A 39 -0.71 5.46 -17.02
N GLY A 40 -0.50 4.71 -18.11
CA GLY A 40 0.19 3.41 -18.07
C GLY A 40 1.71 3.49 -17.99
N TYR A 41 2.32 4.66 -18.31
CA TYR A 41 3.78 4.79 -18.41
C TYR A 41 4.49 4.50 -17.08
N PHE A 42 4.05 5.17 -16.01
CA PHE A 42 4.64 5.01 -14.68
C PHE A 42 4.48 3.60 -14.11
N PRO A 43 3.28 3.00 -14.08
CA PRO A 43 3.10 1.64 -13.61
C PRO A 43 3.91 0.61 -14.42
N LEU A 44 4.03 0.79 -15.76
CA LEU A 44 4.85 -0.08 -16.59
C LEU A 44 6.33 0.01 -16.22
N LEU A 45 6.86 1.22 -16.12
CA LEU A 45 8.26 1.45 -15.81
C LEU A 45 8.61 0.96 -14.41
N LEU A 46 7.84 1.34 -13.40
CA LEU A 46 8.10 0.94 -12.02
C LEU A 46 7.88 -0.57 -11.83
N GLY A 47 6.84 -1.14 -12.44
CA GLY A 47 6.58 -2.58 -12.40
C GLY A 47 7.71 -3.37 -13.04
N SER A 48 8.22 -2.90 -14.18
CA SER A 48 9.36 -3.56 -14.86
C SER A 48 10.64 -3.49 -14.03
N ILE A 49 10.96 -2.33 -13.46
CA ILE A 49 12.12 -2.17 -12.57
C ILE A 49 11.99 -3.08 -11.35
N LEU A 50 10.81 -3.10 -10.72
CA LEU A 50 10.57 -3.95 -9.55
C LEU A 50 10.70 -5.43 -9.88
N ALA A 51 10.18 -5.87 -11.04
CA ALA A 51 10.31 -7.26 -11.50
C ALA A 51 11.78 -7.65 -11.72
N VAL A 52 12.58 -6.77 -12.35
CA VAL A 52 14.01 -6.99 -12.57
C VAL A 52 14.78 -7.07 -11.25
N ILE A 53 14.55 -6.13 -10.33
CA ILE A 53 15.17 -6.17 -9.00
C ILE A 53 14.76 -7.44 -8.25
N GLY A 54 13.48 -7.80 -8.28
CA GLY A 54 12.98 -9.04 -7.70
C GLY A 54 13.69 -10.29 -8.26
N ALA A 55 13.84 -10.37 -9.58
CA ALA A 55 14.54 -11.46 -10.24
C ALA A 55 16.03 -11.54 -9.85
N ILE A 56 16.70 -10.39 -9.72
CA ILE A 56 18.11 -10.34 -9.27
C ILE A 56 18.22 -10.85 -7.82
N ILE A 57 17.34 -10.41 -6.92
CA ILE A 57 17.33 -10.87 -5.53
C ILE A 57 17.05 -12.37 -5.46
N LEU A 58 16.08 -12.85 -6.24
CA LEU A 58 15.74 -14.27 -6.32
C LEU A 58 16.93 -15.10 -6.82
N PHE A 59 17.63 -14.65 -7.87
CA PHE A 59 18.82 -15.30 -8.35
C PHE A 59 19.92 -15.31 -7.29
N LYS A 60 20.18 -14.17 -6.64
CA LYS A 60 21.17 -14.04 -5.57
C LYS A 60 20.88 -15.00 -4.41
N SER A 61 19.62 -15.20 -4.03
CA SER A 61 19.19 -16.10 -2.96
C SER A 61 19.53 -17.57 -3.22
N LEU A 62 19.73 -17.96 -4.48
CA LEU A 62 20.09 -19.31 -4.89
C LEU A 62 21.61 -19.53 -5.01
N VAL A 63 22.38 -18.45 -5.21
CA VAL A 63 23.82 -18.50 -5.48
C VAL A 63 24.65 -18.13 -4.26
N VAL A 64 24.26 -17.07 -3.55
CA VAL A 64 25.04 -16.51 -2.43
C VAL A 64 24.64 -17.17 -1.12
N GLU A 65 25.62 -17.82 -0.46
CA GLU A 65 25.43 -18.38 0.88
C GLU A 65 25.46 -17.29 1.95
N THR A 66 24.44 -17.27 2.79
CA THR A 66 24.46 -16.47 4.01
C THR A 66 24.82 -17.38 5.18
N PRO A 67 25.61 -16.91 6.17
CA PRO A 67 26.10 -17.75 7.28
C PRO A 67 25.00 -18.43 8.07
N THR A 68 23.79 -17.81 8.13
CA THR A 68 22.64 -18.30 8.90
C THR A 68 21.52 -18.83 8.00
N GLY A 69 21.67 -18.84 6.67
CA GLY A 69 20.60 -19.19 5.70
C GLY A 69 19.42 -18.23 5.71
N ASP A 70 19.51 -17.12 6.45
CA ASP A 70 18.48 -16.07 6.62
C ASP A 70 17.06 -16.67 6.71
N GLN A 71 16.85 -17.56 7.69
CA GLN A 71 15.57 -18.20 7.88
C GLN A 71 14.46 -17.17 8.10
N VAL A 72 13.33 -17.39 7.45
CA VAL A 72 12.13 -16.59 7.70
C VAL A 72 11.65 -16.94 9.10
N GLY A 73 11.65 -15.96 10.00
CA GLY A 73 11.11 -16.11 11.34
C GLY A 73 9.60 -16.37 11.36
N SER A 74 9.00 -16.35 12.53
CA SER A 74 7.54 -16.49 12.67
C SER A 74 6.83 -15.35 11.89
N TRP A 75 5.81 -15.73 11.13
CA TRP A 75 5.00 -14.76 10.38
C TRP A 75 4.22 -13.85 11.35
N ALA A 76 4.33 -12.56 11.13
CA ALA A 76 3.61 -11.55 11.91
C ALA A 76 2.16 -11.41 11.43
N TRP A 77 1.36 -12.48 11.59
CA TRP A 77 -0.02 -12.53 11.11
C TRP A 77 -0.89 -11.41 11.65
N LYS A 78 -0.72 -11.07 12.95
CA LYS A 78 -1.49 -10.00 13.58
C LYS A 78 -1.26 -8.64 12.90
N PRO A 79 -0.02 -8.12 12.78
CA PRO A 79 0.23 -6.88 12.06
C PRO A 79 -0.23 -6.92 10.60
N LEU A 80 0.02 -8.02 9.90
CA LEU A 80 -0.37 -8.18 8.51
C LEU A 80 -1.90 -8.03 8.33
N PHE A 81 -2.68 -8.71 9.17
CA PHE A 81 -4.14 -8.63 9.13
C PHE A 81 -4.64 -7.20 9.37
N PHE A 82 -4.16 -6.53 10.43
CA PHE A 82 -4.62 -5.19 10.77
C PHE A 82 -4.20 -4.14 9.73
N VAL A 83 -3.02 -4.26 9.14
CA VAL A 83 -2.57 -3.35 8.08
C VAL A 83 -3.41 -3.52 6.81
N ILE A 84 -3.67 -4.76 6.38
CA ILE A 84 -4.53 -5.03 5.22
C ILE A 84 -5.95 -4.55 5.49
N ALA A 85 -6.52 -4.90 6.66
CA ALA A 85 -7.86 -4.48 7.05
C ALA A 85 -7.98 -2.94 7.12
N GLY A 86 -6.98 -2.26 7.66
CA GLY A 86 -6.92 -0.80 7.70
C GLY A 86 -6.91 -0.17 6.31
N ASN A 87 -6.11 -0.71 5.38
CA ASN A 87 -6.09 -0.21 3.99
C ASN A 87 -7.43 -0.42 3.26
N LEU A 88 -8.04 -1.59 3.42
CA LEU A 88 -9.37 -1.85 2.86
C LEU A 88 -10.42 -0.93 3.45
N LEU A 89 -10.40 -0.75 4.78
CA LEU A 89 -11.29 0.18 5.47
C LEU A 89 -11.11 1.61 4.98
N PHE A 90 -9.86 2.06 4.79
CA PHE A 90 -9.56 3.38 4.23
C PHE A 90 -10.24 3.57 2.87
N GLY A 91 -10.06 2.61 1.96
CA GLY A 91 -10.68 2.66 0.63
C GLY A 91 -12.21 2.72 0.69
N ILE A 92 -12.82 1.90 1.57
CA ILE A 92 -14.26 1.86 1.77
C ILE A 92 -14.79 3.19 2.35
N LEU A 93 -14.13 3.72 3.37
CA LEU A 93 -14.56 4.97 4.00
C LEU A 93 -14.35 6.17 3.09
N LEU A 94 -13.25 6.21 2.34
CA LEU A 94 -12.97 7.33 1.43
C LEU A 94 -13.87 7.33 0.20
N GLY A 95 -14.02 6.17 -0.45
CA GLY A 95 -14.73 6.04 -1.73
C GLY A 95 -16.21 5.63 -1.61
N GLY A 96 -16.62 5.14 -0.45
CA GLY A 96 -17.90 4.47 -0.29
C GLY A 96 -17.94 3.08 -0.92
N LEU A 97 -19.08 2.42 -0.81
CA LEU A 97 -19.35 1.12 -1.47
C LEU A 97 -20.68 1.19 -2.21
N PRO A 98 -20.66 1.49 -3.52
CA PRO A 98 -21.89 1.61 -4.32
C PRO A 98 -22.74 0.33 -4.29
N SER A 99 -22.10 -0.85 -4.20
CA SER A 99 -22.78 -2.15 -4.19
C SER A 99 -23.77 -2.33 -3.04
N ILE A 100 -23.51 -1.71 -1.89
CA ILE A 100 -24.39 -1.77 -0.70
C ILE A 100 -24.96 -0.39 -0.33
N LYS A 101 -24.85 0.59 -1.25
CA LYS A 101 -25.27 1.98 -1.04
C LYS A 101 -24.63 2.65 0.20
N PHE A 102 -23.41 2.24 0.54
CA PHE A 102 -22.66 2.85 1.63
C PHE A 102 -22.05 4.17 1.15
N PRO A 103 -22.40 5.32 1.75
CA PRO A 103 -21.91 6.62 1.30
C PRO A 103 -20.43 6.79 1.63
N ALA A 104 -19.72 7.61 0.86
CA ALA A 104 -18.36 8.01 1.19
C ALA A 104 -18.37 8.82 2.49
N MET A 105 -17.55 8.39 3.45
CA MET A 105 -17.44 9.01 4.78
C MET A 105 -16.39 10.14 4.80
N GLY A 106 -15.66 10.30 3.72
CA GLY A 106 -14.68 11.36 3.55
C GLY A 106 -13.31 11.07 4.15
N LEU A 107 -12.36 11.95 3.78
CA LEU A 107 -10.94 11.79 4.10
C LEU A 107 -10.65 11.74 5.60
N ILE A 108 -11.26 12.62 6.38
CA ILE A 108 -11.02 12.70 7.83
C ILE A 108 -11.45 11.42 8.52
N VAL A 109 -12.69 10.96 8.28
CA VAL A 109 -13.21 9.74 8.89
C VAL A 109 -12.40 8.51 8.45
N ALA A 110 -11.99 8.47 7.18
CA ALA A 110 -11.14 7.39 6.66
C ALA A 110 -9.79 7.33 7.38
N ILE A 111 -9.12 8.47 7.60
CA ILE A 111 -7.84 8.51 8.32
C ILE A 111 -8.00 8.06 9.77
N TYR A 112 -8.99 8.57 10.49
CA TYR A 112 -9.22 8.18 11.88
C TYR A 112 -9.54 6.68 12.00
N GLY A 113 -10.45 6.16 11.17
CA GLY A 113 -10.83 4.75 11.17
C GLY A 113 -9.64 3.84 10.87
N THR A 114 -8.85 4.18 9.85
CA THR A 114 -7.64 3.42 9.48
C THR A 114 -6.61 3.46 10.58
N THR A 115 -6.31 4.65 11.14
CA THR A 115 -5.31 4.80 12.20
C THR A 115 -5.69 3.99 13.44
N LEU A 116 -6.97 3.97 13.81
CA LEU A 116 -7.48 3.15 14.91
C LEU A 116 -7.28 1.66 14.65
N ILE A 117 -7.67 1.16 13.49
CA ILE A 117 -7.55 -0.27 13.14
C ILE A 117 -6.08 -0.68 13.07
N VAL A 118 -5.24 0.09 12.37
CA VAL A 118 -3.82 -0.25 12.20
C VAL A 118 -3.05 -0.17 13.53
N SER A 119 -3.42 0.74 14.43
CA SER A 119 -2.79 0.84 15.74
C SER A 119 -3.01 -0.39 16.64
N MET A 120 -4.06 -1.19 16.37
CA MET A 120 -4.30 -2.46 17.04
C MET A 120 -3.32 -3.57 16.61
N ALA A 121 -2.56 -3.35 15.55
CA ALA A 121 -1.50 -4.26 15.11
C ALA A 121 -0.35 -4.36 16.12
N GLY A 122 -0.07 -3.28 16.83
CA GLY A 122 0.97 -3.23 17.86
C GLY A 122 0.60 -3.98 19.15
N ASP A 123 1.59 -4.18 20.01
CA ASP A 123 1.40 -4.87 21.29
C ASP A 123 0.86 -3.95 22.38
N THR A 124 1.04 -2.63 22.22
CA THR A 124 0.56 -1.61 23.14
C THR A 124 -0.38 -0.64 22.43
N PHE A 125 -1.67 -0.73 22.75
CA PHE A 125 -2.68 0.20 22.22
C PHE A 125 -2.93 1.33 23.22
N LYS A 126 -2.63 2.57 22.83
CA LYS A 126 -2.87 3.76 23.64
C LYS A 126 -3.74 4.75 22.88
N ILE A 127 -5.01 4.77 23.20
CA ILE A 127 -6.01 5.56 22.48
C ILE A 127 -5.65 7.06 22.35
N LYS A 128 -5.06 7.66 23.39
CA LYS A 128 -4.65 9.07 23.35
C LYS A 128 -3.57 9.34 22.29
N GLU A 129 -2.55 8.49 22.22
CA GLU A 129 -1.47 8.59 21.22
C GLU A 129 -2.01 8.38 19.81
N VAL A 130 -2.92 7.42 19.65
CA VAL A 130 -3.57 7.10 18.36
C VAL A 130 -4.43 8.27 17.87
N LEU A 131 -5.21 8.92 18.75
CA LEU A 131 -6.01 10.08 18.38
C LEU A 131 -5.16 11.30 18.02
N ILE A 132 -4.06 11.54 18.74
CA ILE A 132 -3.11 12.60 18.40
C ILE A 132 -2.51 12.33 17.02
N LEU A 133 -2.05 11.10 16.77
CA LEU A 133 -1.50 10.70 15.48
C LEU A 133 -2.53 10.87 14.35
N ALA A 134 -3.75 10.40 14.55
CA ALA A 134 -4.83 10.54 13.57
C ALA A 134 -5.14 12.00 13.25
N THR A 135 -5.11 12.88 14.25
CA THR A 135 -5.30 14.33 14.06
C THR A 135 -4.17 14.93 13.23
N ILE A 136 -2.92 14.64 13.57
CA ILE A 136 -1.75 15.11 12.81
C ILE A 136 -1.82 14.63 11.36
N LEU A 137 -2.10 13.33 11.14
CA LEU A 137 -2.23 12.77 9.80
C LEU A 137 -3.37 13.40 9.02
N SER A 138 -4.53 13.65 9.66
CA SER A 138 -5.67 14.29 9.01
C SER A 138 -5.35 15.72 8.57
N VAL A 139 -4.70 16.50 9.44
CA VAL A 139 -4.29 17.89 9.11
C VAL A 139 -3.27 17.88 7.98
N MET A 140 -2.24 17.05 8.07
CA MET A 140 -1.21 16.95 7.03
C MET A 140 -1.80 16.49 5.69
N SER A 141 -2.68 15.48 5.71
CA SER A 141 -3.34 14.99 4.48
C SER A 141 -4.26 16.05 3.88
N TYR A 142 -5.00 16.79 4.69
CA TYR A 142 -5.83 17.90 4.22
C TYR A 142 -4.98 18.97 3.55
N LEU A 143 -3.89 19.41 4.18
CA LEU A 143 -2.98 20.40 3.63
C LEU A 143 -2.36 19.92 2.31
N ALA A 144 -1.88 18.67 2.28
CA ALA A 144 -1.20 18.13 1.11
C ALA A 144 -2.18 17.88 -0.06
N PHE A 145 -3.27 17.16 0.18
CA PHE A 145 -4.14 16.71 -0.90
C PHE A 145 -5.17 17.75 -1.32
N ILE A 146 -5.74 18.48 -0.39
CA ILE A 146 -6.80 19.45 -0.69
C ILE A 146 -6.21 20.82 -1.05
N LEU A 147 -5.29 21.35 -0.24
CA LEU A 147 -4.77 22.70 -0.47
C LEU A 147 -3.64 22.75 -1.51
N LEU A 148 -2.65 21.84 -1.43
CA LEU A 148 -1.50 21.85 -2.34
C LEU A 148 -1.84 21.18 -3.69
N LEU A 149 -2.34 19.95 -3.67
CA LEU A 149 -2.61 19.16 -4.88
C LEU A 149 -3.99 19.46 -5.48
N LYS A 150 -4.89 20.16 -4.76
CA LYS A 150 -6.25 20.50 -5.20
C LYS A 150 -7.05 19.28 -5.67
N LEU A 151 -6.85 18.13 -5.01
CA LEU A 151 -7.57 16.91 -5.32
C LEU A 151 -9.02 17.01 -4.81
N GLN A 152 -9.96 16.54 -5.63
CA GLN A 152 -11.38 16.58 -5.33
C GLN A 152 -11.84 15.35 -4.53
N PHE A 153 -11.25 15.14 -3.35
CA PHE A 153 -11.73 14.11 -2.43
C PHE A 153 -12.83 14.67 -1.51
N PRO A 154 -13.85 13.88 -1.18
CA PRO A 154 -14.78 14.26 -0.13
C PRO A 154 -14.03 14.35 1.20
N VAL A 155 -13.99 15.53 1.80
CA VAL A 155 -13.33 15.76 3.10
C VAL A 155 -14.19 15.27 4.23
N TRP A 156 -15.50 15.57 4.14
CA TRP A 156 -16.54 15.21 5.09
C TRP A 156 -17.47 14.14 4.52
N PRO A 157 -18.23 13.44 5.37
CA PRO A 157 -19.22 12.48 4.90
C PRO A 157 -20.20 13.12 3.90
N THR A 158 -20.46 12.41 2.79
CA THR A 158 -21.30 12.94 1.70
C THR A 158 -22.73 13.25 2.12
N PHE A 159 -23.23 12.62 3.19
CA PHE A 159 -24.56 12.93 3.75
C PHE A 159 -24.60 14.25 4.55
N ILE A 160 -23.43 14.87 4.83
CA ILE A 160 -23.33 16.18 5.49
C ILE A 160 -23.00 17.27 4.47
N SER A 161 -22.21 16.94 3.43
CA SER A 161 -21.68 17.89 2.46
C SER A 161 -22.39 17.84 1.10
N GLY A 162 -23.42 16.95 0.96
CA GLY A 162 -24.19 16.73 -0.25
C GLY A 162 -25.10 17.87 -0.69
#